data_76bb2cec59ffeb4f09bf55e689ce68b9
#
_entry.id   76bb2cec59ffeb4f09bf55e689ce68b9
#
_cell.length_a   1.000
_cell.length_b   1.000
_cell.length_c   1.000
_cell.angle_alpha   90.00
_cell.angle_beta   90.00
_cell.angle_gamma   90.00
#
_symmetry.space_group_name_H-M   'P 1'
#
loop_
_entity.id
_entity.type
_entity.pdbx_description
1 polymer ?
#
loop_
_entity_poly.entity_id
_entity_poly.type
_entity_poly.pdbx_seq_one_letter_code
_entity_poly.pdbx_strand_id
1 'polypeptide(L)'
;MINIFIIDDHPVIIEGISRMFSDGIDKIKVSGYAYSAKEAFPKLKRSRAKVVLLDLIMPDFTGVEFCHVIKNEFPDKKVIALTGELNPTILYNTWINKVDAIVMKNCGKDELVETIHAVLEGNRIIGKDVPEFHRHLESNGSRRPKLTPKEQQILNLLAKGYNRDEVAKIIGSSENTIHFHCKNLFRKFNKNKLVSVIEEAKRENLIT
;
A
#
# COMPACT_ATOMS: atom_id res chain seq x y z
N MET A 1 -21.00 -12.67 14.95
CA MET A 1 -19.72 -12.11 15.43
C MET A 1 -18.80 -11.93 14.24
N ILE A 2 -18.27 -10.71 14.03
CA ILE A 2 -17.38 -10.36 12.93
C ILE A 2 -15.95 -10.64 13.39
N ASN A 3 -15.25 -11.52 12.65
CA ASN A 3 -13.84 -11.80 12.90
C ASN A 3 -12.98 -10.84 12.08
N ILE A 4 -12.04 -10.15 12.74
CA ILE A 4 -11.06 -9.29 12.11
C ILE A 4 -9.64 -9.86 12.30
N PHE A 5 -8.74 -9.55 11.38
CA PHE A 5 -7.32 -9.91 11.43
C PHE A 5 -6.49 -8.62 11.32
N ILE A 6 -5.46 -8.47 12.16
CA ILE A 6 -4.65 -7.25 12.21
C ILE A 6 -3.26 -7.56 11.66
N ILE A 7 -2.75 -6.67 10.79
CA ILE A 7 -1.39 -6.75 10.25
C ILE A 7 -0.74 -5.39 10.48
N ASP A 8 0.15 -5.32 11.44
CA ASP A 8 0.86 -4.10 11.83
C ASP A 8 2.17 -4.50 12.52
N ASP A 9 3.27 -3.84 12.22
CA ASP A 9 4.57 -4.12 12.84
C ASP A 9 4.72 -3.47 14.23
N HIS A 10 3.72 -2.68 14.67
CA HIS A 10 3.67 -2.04 15.98
C HIS A 10 2.82 -2.86 16.97
N PRO A 11 3.43 -3.56 17.96
CA PRO A 11 2.68 -4.37 18.93
C PRO A 11 1.62 -3.59 19.70
N VAL A 12 1.91 -2.32 20.02
CA VAL A 12 1.00 -1.44 20.78
C VAL A 12 -0.32 -1.20 20.02
N ILE A 13 -0.29 -1.10 18.70
CA ILE A 13 -1.48 -0.93 17.87
C ILE A 13 -2.31 -2.21 17.91
N ILE A 14 -1.70 -3.37 17.77
CA ILE A 14 -2.38 -4.67 17.85
C ILE A 14 -3.04 -4.86 19.22
N GLU A 15 -2.31 -4.56 20.30
CA GLU A 15 -2.86 -4.64 21.65
C GLU A 15 -3.99 -3.64 21.86
N GLY A 16 -3.82 -2.40 21.42
CA GLY A 16 -4.83 -1.35 21.54
C GLY A 16 -6.15 -1.76 20.88
N ILE A 17 -6.09 -2.21 19.62
CA ILE A 17 -7.28 -2.67 18.89
C ILE A 17 -7.87 -3.94 19.53
N SER A 18 -7.02 -4.87 19.99
CA SER A 18 -7.49 -6.08 20.66
C SER A 18 -8.25 -5.77 21.95
N ARG A 19 -7.77 -4.80 22.72
CA ARG A 19 -8.46 -4.32 23.94
C ARG A 19 -9.75 -3.58 23.59
N MET A 20 -9.75 -2.77 22.53
CA MET A 20 -10.91 -2.03 22.04
C MET A 20 -12.13 -2.94 21.81
N PHE A 21 -11.90 -4.17 21.34
CA PHE A 21 -12.94 -5.16 21.04
C PHE A 21 -13.04 -6.31 22.05
N SER A 22 -12.40 -6.20 23.22
CA SER A 22 -12.38 -7.29 24.23
C SER A 22 -13.69 -7.47 24.97
N ASP A 23 -14.53 -6.43 25.05
CA ASP A 23 -15.83 -6.43 25.74
C ASP A 23 -16.92 -7.18 24.97
N GLY A 24 -16.73 -7.42 23.67
CA GLY A 24 -17.67 -8.11 22.79
C GLY A 24 -18.96 -7.34 22.48
N ILE A 25 -19.10 -6.10 22.94
CA ILE A 25 -20.32 -5.27 22.76
C ILE A 25 -20.64 -5.10 21.29
N ASP A 26 -19.63 -4.78 20.46
CA ASP A 26 -19.81 -4.51 19.03
C ASP A 26 -19.94 -5.79 18.17
N LYS A 27 -19.91 -6.95 18.82
CA LYS A 27 -19.89 -8.26 18.14
C LYS A 27 -18.73 -8.41 17.15
N ILE A 28 -17.63 -7.68 17.38
CA ILE A 28 -16.38 -7.76 16.64
C ILE A 28 -15.35 -8.46 17.53
N LYS A 29 -14.51 -9.31 16.91
CA LYS A 29 -13.45 -10.03 17.62
C LYS A 29 -12.18 -10.06 16.77
N VAL A 30 -11.05 -9.73 17.40
CA VAL A 30 -9.73 -9.98 16.81
C VAL A 30 -9.47 -11.49 16.85
N SER A 31 -9.46 -12.13 15.68
CA SER A 31 -9.30 -13.57 15.54
C SER A 31 -7.86 -13.98 15.21
N GLY A 32 -6.97 -13.02 14.98
CA GLY A 32 -5.56 -13.24 14.74
C GLY A 32 -4.86 -11.95 14.33
N TYR A 33 -3.54 -12.03 14.34
CA TYR A 33 -2.69 -10.92 13.94
C TYR A 33 -1.33 -11.41 13.40
N ALA A 34 -0.61 -10.49 12.75
CA ALA A 34 0.75 -10.68 12.28
C ALA A 34 1.52 -9.35 12.35
N TYR A 35 2.83 -9.45 12.56
CA TYR A 35 3.73 -8.31 12.64
C TYR A 35 4.44 -8.00 11.30
N SER A 36 4.16 -8.76 10.27
CA SER A 36 4.75 -8.59 8.93
C SER A 36 3.88 -9.22 7.86
N ALA A 37 4.06 -8.81 6.61
CA ALA A 37 3.36 -9.40 5.46
C ALA A 37 3.74 -10.88 5.28
N LYS A 38 5.02 -11.22 5.51
CA LYS A 38 5.52 -12.60 5.42
C LYS A 38 4.83 -13.52 6.43
N GLU A 39 4.64 -13.04 7.66
CA GLU A 39 3.94 -13.77 8.71
C GLU A 39 2.43 -13.84 8.45
N ALA A 40 1.86 -12.76 7.92
CA ALA A 40 0.42 -12.65 7.70
C ALA A 40 -0.10 -13.63 6.66
N PHE A 41 0.60 -13.84 5.55
CA PHE A 41 0.10 -14.61 4.42
C PHE A 41 -0.33 -16.04 4.80
N PRO A 42 0.52 -16.88 5.43
CA PRO A 42 0.12 -18.23 5.85
C PRO A 42 -0.97 -18.23 6.93
N LYS A 43 -0.99 -17.21 7.80
CA LYS A 43 -2.03 -17.06 8.84
C LYS A 43 -3.37 -16.68 8.23
N LEU A 44 -3.42 -15.76 7.26
CA LEU A 44 -4.64 -15.35 6.56
C LEU A 44 -5.29 -16.51 5.81
N LYS A 45 -4.48 -17.40 5.23
CA LYS A 45 -4.97 -18.60 4.52
C LYS A 45 -5.77 -19.54 5.43
N ARG A 46 -5.45 -19.55 6.73
CA ARG A 46 -6.14 -20.37 7.75
C ARG A 46 -7.19 -19.56 8.54
N SER A 47 -7.22 -18.25 8.36
CA SER A 47 -8.07 -17.35 9.14
C SER A 47 -9.49 -17.29 8.58
N ARG A 48 -10.47 -17.35 9.48
CA ARG A 48 -11.89 -17.09 9.18
C ARG A 48 -12.25 -15.60 9.24
N ALA A 49 -11.28 -14.71 9.39
CA ALA A 49 -11.52 -13.28 9.40
C ALA A 49 -12.10 -12.82 8.06
N LYS A 50 -13.16 -12.03 8.12
CA LYS A 50 -13.76 -11.37 6.96
C LYS A 50 -13.15 -10.01 6.65
N VAL A 51 -12.58 -9.36 7.67
CA VAL A 51 -11.97 -8.04 7.56
C VAL A 51 -10.51 -8.12 7.99
N VAL A 52 -9.64 -7.49 7.23
CA VAL A 52 -8.21 -7.34 7.51
C VAL A 52 -7.93 -5.87 7.74
N LEU A 53 -7.42 -5.54 8.93
CA LEU A 53 -6.84 -4.23 9.22
C LEU A 53 -5.37 -4.29 8.83
N LEU A 54 -4.93 -3.46 7.91
CA LEU A 54 -3.61 -3.51 7.30
C LEU A 54 -2.88 -2.19 7.46
N ASP A 55 -1.72 -2.21 8.12
CA ASP A 55 -0.80 -1.07 8.08
C ASP A 55 -0.19 -0.91 6.67
N LEU A 56 -0.09 0.35 6.23
CA LEU A 56 0.51 0.69 4.94
C LEU A 56 2.04 0.79 4.99
N ILE A 57 2.62 0.97 6.18
CA ILE A 57 4.07 1.15 6.36
C ILE A 57 4.61 0.02 7.21
N MET A 58 5.22 -0.95 6.55
CA MET A 58 5.90 -2.09 7.21
C MET A 58 7.28 -2.30 6.59
N PRO A 59 8.28 -2.76 7.37
CA PRO A 59 9.67 -2.89 6.90
C PRO A 59 9.87 -3.89 5.78
N ASP A 60 9.14 -5.00 5.79
CA ASP A 60 9.34 -6.14 4.88
C ASP A 60 8.55 -6.03 3.58
N PHE A 61 7.45 -5.27 3.58
CA PHE A 61 6.56 -5.14 2.42
C PHE A 61 5.74 -3.86 2.52
N THR A 62 5.57 -3.14 1.43
CA THR A 62 4.65 -2.00 1.49
C THR A 62 3.20 -2.50 1.61
N GLY A 63 2.42 -1.92 2.54
CA GLY A 63 1.03 -2.30 2.71
C GLY A 63 0.21 -2.13 1.43
N VAL A 64 0.60 -1.20 0.54
CA VAL A 64 -0.01 -1.01 -0.77
C VAL A 64 0.13 -2.26 -1.65
N GLU A 65 1.34 -2.81 -1.75
CA GLU A 65 1.61 -4.03 -2.52
C GLU A 65 0.91 -5.24 -1.87
N PHE A 66 0.95 -5.31 -0.53
CA PHE A 66 0.32 -6.40 0.20
C PHE A 66 -1.20 -6.35 0.15
N CYS A 67 -1.81 -5.16 0.10
CA CYS A 67 -3.24 -5.01 -0.19
C CYS A 67 -3.61 -5.69 -1.51
N HIS A 68 -2.82 -5.43 -2.57
CA HIS A 68 -3.04 -6.09 -3.87
C HIS A 68 -2.94 -7.62 -3.77
N VAL A 69 -1.95 -8.14 -3.04
CA VAL A 69 -1.81 -9.58 -2.80
C VAL A 69 -3.03 -10.14 -2.06
N ILE A 70 -3.48 -9.48 -0.99
CA ILE A 70 -4.66 -9.93 -0.23
C ILE A 70 -5.91 -9.94 -1.11
N LYS A 71 -6.14 -8.89 -1.90
CA LYS A 71 -7.34 -8.78 -2.75
C LYS A 71 -7.35 -9.83 -3.87
N ASN A 72 -6.19 -10.26 -4.36
CA ASN A 72 -6.09 -11.31 -5.38
C ASN A 72 -6.22 -12.73 -4.79
N GLU A 73 -5.52 -12.99 -3.68
CA GLU A 73 -5.47 -14.34 -3.08
C GLU A 73 -6.67 -14.64 -2.18
N PHE A 74 -7.29 -13.61 -1.63
CA PHE A 74 -8.42 -13.70 -0.71
C PHE A 74 -9.52 -12.70 -1.09
N PRO A 75 -10.17 -12.86 -2.25
CA PRO A 75 -11.13 -11.87 -2.78
C PRO A 75 -12.34 -11.61 -1.86
N ASP A 76 -12.70 -12.59 -1.02
CA ASP A 76 -13.81 -12.47 -0.08
C ASP A 76 -13.45 -11.65 1.18
N LYS A 77 -12.17 -11.37 1.41
CA LYS A 77 -11.75 -10.57 2.56
C LYS A 77 -11.82 -9.08 2.23
N LYS A 78 -12.40 -8.32 3.15
CA LYS A 78 -12.38 -6.87 3.12
C LYS A 78 -11.07 -6.36 3.70
N VAL A 79 -10.47 -5.37 3.08
CA VAL A 79 -9.20 -4.78 3.53
C VAL A 79 -9.44 -3.32 3.92
N ILE A 80 -9.19 -3.00 5.18
CA ILE A 80 -9.18 -1.63 5.71
C ILE A 80 -7.72 -1.26 5.94
N ALA A 81 -7.21 -0.29 5.21
CA ALA A 81 -5.91 0.30 5.48
C ALA A 81 -6.00 1.17 6.74
N LEU A 82 -5.28 0.78 7.77
CA LEU A 82 -5.18 1.52 9.03
C LEU A 82 -3.79 2.14 9.08
N THR A 83 -3.68 3.47 8.87
CA THR A 83 -2.39 4.08 8.59
C THR A 83 -2.15 5.40 9.32
N GLY A 84 -0.87 5.68 9.63
CA GLY A 84 -0.39 7.02 10.01
C GLY A 84 0.17 7.81 8.81
N GLU A 85 0.08 7.25 7.60
CA GLU A 85 0.65 7.86 6.40
C GLU A 85 -0.21 9.05 5.94
N LEU A 86 0.45 10.18 5.71
CA LEU A 86 -0.18 11.42 5.24
C LEU A 86 0.13 11.73 3.77
N ASN A 87 0.99 10.93 3.12
CA ASN A 87 1.39 11.17 1.73
C ASN A 87 0.24 10.86 0.76
N PRO A 88 -0.29 11.87 0.06
CA PRO A 88 -1.43 11.69 -0.82
C PRO A 88 -1.19 10.67 -1.95
N THR A 89 0.06 10.52 -2.41
CA THR A 89 0.40 9.53 -3.45
C THR A 89 0.29 8.10 -2.94
N ILE A 90 0.69 7.83 -1.69
CA ILE A 90 0.57 6.51 -1.07
C ILE A 90 -0.90 6.18 -0.83
N LEU A 91 -1.67 7.12 -0.29
CA LEU A 91 -3.11 6.98 -0.07
C LEU A 91 -3.86 6.73 -1.38
N TYR A 92 -3.55 7.49 -2.42
CA TYR A 92 -4.10 7.29 -3.75
C TYR A 92 -3.77 5.90 -4.31
N ASN A 93 -2.50 5.47 -4.26
CA ASN A 93 -2.10 4.16 -4.73
C ASN A 93 -2.80 3.04 -3.97
N THR A 94 -2.99 3.22 -2.66
CA THR A 94 -3.75 2.27 -1.84
C THR A 94 -5.20 2.18 -2.31
N TRP A 95 -5.82 3.33 -2.58
CA TRP A 95 -7.21 3.40 -3.04
C TRP A 95 -7.42 2.72 -4.39
N ILE A 96 -6.56 2.97 -5.38
CA ILE A 96 -6.67 2.33 -6.70
C ILE A 96 -6.40 0.83 -6.68
N ASN A 97 -5.64 0.32 -5.69
CA ASN A 97 -5.46 -1.11 -5.45
C ASN A 97 -6.65 -1.78 -4.76
N LYS A 98 -7.83 -1.15 -4.83
CA LYS A 98 -9.12 -1.72 -4.42
C LYS A 98 -9.21 -2.05 -2.92
N VAL A 99 -8.50 -1.30 -2.08
CA VAL A 99 -8.77 -1.34 -0.64
C VAL A 99 -10.24 -0.98 -0.39
N ASP A 100 -10.86 -1.61 0.60
CA ASP A 100 -12.27 -1.34 0.89
C ASP A 100 -12.44 -0.07 1.75
N ALA A 101 -11.45 0.24 2.61
CA ALA A 101 -11.42 1.51 3.34
C ALA A 101 -10.00 1.98 3.64
N ILE A 102 -9.85 3.28 3.87
CA ILE A 102 -8.65 3.89 4.47
C ILE A 102 -9.10 4.66 5.70
N VAL A 103 -8.52 4.39 6.87
CA VAL A 103 -8.73 5.13 8.11
C VAL A 103 -7.38 5.42 8.78
N MET A 104 -7.33 6.48 9.57
CA MET A 104 -6.13 6.84 10.29
C MET A 104 -5.94 5.97 11.54
N LYS A 105 -4.68 5.71 11.94
CA LYS A 105 -4.35 4.92 13.16
C LYS A 105 -4.84 5.59 14.46
N ASN A 106 -5.13 6.88 14.44
CA ASN A 106 -5.71 7.63 15.56
C ASN A 106 -7.25 7.68 15.55
N CYS A 107 -7.91 6.95 14.64
CA CYS A 107 -9.37 6.89 14.61
C CYS A 107 -9.93 6.32 15.92
N GLY A 108 -11.08 6.82 16.32
CA GLY A 108 -11.80 6.30 17.50
C GLY A 108 -12.44 4.93 17.26
N LYS A 109 -12.86 4.28 18.36
CA LYS A 109 -13.56 2.99 18.31
C LYS A 109 -14.80 3.04 17.40
N ASP A 110 -15.62 4.07 17.55
CA ASP A 110 -16.88 4.20 16.82
C ASP A 110 -16.64 4.29 15.31
N GLU A 111 -15.67 5.09 14.85
CA GLU A 111 -15.32 5.20 13.44
C GLU A 111 -14.83 3.86 12.88
N LEU A 112 -14.03 3.12 13.64
CA LEU A 112 -13.54 1.81 13.19
C LEU A 112 -14.68 0.80 13.10
N VAL A 113 -15.62 0.79 14.06
CA VAL A 113 -16.82 -0.06 14.04
C VAL A 113 -17.70 0.25 12.86
N GLU A 114 -18.03 1.53 12.62
CA GLU A 114 -18.82 1.99 11.47
C GLU A 114 -18.16 1.57 10.15
N THR A 115 -16.84 1.76 10.05
CA THR A 115 -16.07 1.39 8.85
C THR A 115 -16.12 -0.13 8.60
N ILE A 116 -15.94 -0.96 9.65
CA ILE A 116 -16.00 -2.42 9.53
C ILE A 116 -17.37 -2.87 9.02
N HIS A 117 -18.45 -2.30 9.54
CA HIS A 117 -19.80 -2.62 9.05
C HIS A 117 -20.01 -2.17 7.60
N ALA A 118 -19.66 -0.94 7.28
CA ALA A 118 -19.83 -0.38 5.94
C ALA A 118 -19.08 -1.18 4.86
N VAL A 119 -17.85 -1.61 5.12
CA VAL A 119 -17.11 -2.41 4.12
C VAL A 119 -17.70 -3.83 3.96
N LEU A 120 -18.28 -4.39 5.00
CA LEU A 120 -18.98 -5.69 4.90
C LEU A 120 -20.26 -5.60 4.09
N GLU A 121 -20.92 -4.45 4.07
CA GLU A 121 -22.05 -4.14 3.20
C GLU A 121 -21.65 -3.86 1.76
N GLY A 122 -20.35 -3.75 1.47
CA GLY A 122 -19.81 -3.50 0.12
C GLY A 122 -19.50 -2.03 -0.16
N ASN A 123 -19.66 -1.15 0.82
CA ASN A 123 -19.29 0.27 0.68
C ASN A 123 -17.78 0.44 0.72
N ARG A 124 -17.28 1.46 0.02
CA ARG A 124 -15.89 1.90 0.12
C ARG A 124 -15.81 3.19 0.93
N ILE A 125 -14.96 3.21 1.95
CA ILE A 125 -14.91 4.29 2.95
C ILE A 125 -13.54 4.98 2.95
N ILE A 126 -13.56 6.30 3.06
CA ILE A 126 -12.40 7.12 3.42
C ILE A 126 -12.74 7.77 4.75
N GLY A 127 -11.91 7.49 5.77
CA GLY A 127 -12.08 8.02 7.13
C GLY A 127 -11.98 9.54 7.17
N LYS A 128 -12.55 10.13 8.22
CA LYS A 128 -12.73 11.59 8.38
C LYS A 128 -11.41 12.37 8.37
N ASP A 129 -10.38 11.80 9.00
CA ASP A 129 -9.07 12.46 9.15
C ASP A 129 -8.05 12.06 8.07
N VAL A 130 -8.47 11.26 7.10
CA VAL A 130 -7.61 10.89 5.96
C VAL A 130 -7.41 12.11 5.06
N PRO A 131 -6.16 12.52 4.76
CA PRO A 131 -5.91 13.65 3.89
C PRO A 131 -6.55 13.50 2.52
N GLU A 132 -7.04 14.60 1.96
CA GLU A 132 -7.57 14.60 0.60
C GLU A 132 -6.50 14.16 -0.41
N PHE A 133 -6.76 13.09 -1.10
CA PHE A 133 -5.93 12.60 -2.20
C PHE A 133 -6.66 12.55 -3.55
N HIS A 134 -7.95 12.94 -3.58
CA HIS A 134 -8.80 12.94 -4.79
C HIS A 134 -8.34 13.90 -5.88
N ARG A 135 -7.67 15.00 -5.51
CA ARG A 135 -7.05 15.91 -6.50
C ARG A 135 -6.00 15.22 -7.38
N HIS A 136 -5.47 14.09 -6.94
CA HIS A 136 -4.60 13.24 -7.75
C HIS A 136 -5.38 12.39 -8.78
N LEU A 137 -6.71 12.21 -8.61
CA LEU A 137 -7.58 11.57 -9.60
C LEU A 137 -7.76 12.43 -10.85
N GLU A 138 -7.94 13.74 -10.66
CA GLU A 138 -8.16 14.69 -11.76
C GLU A 138 -6.86 15.06 -12.48
N SER A 139 -5.71 14.99 -11.80
CA SER A 139 -4.42 15.36 -12.35
C SER A 139 -3.68 14.22 -13.07
N ASN A 140 -4.13 12.97 -12.96
CA ASN A 140 -3.54 11.85 -13.69
C ASN A 140 -3.90 11.83 -15.20
N GLY A 141 -4.70 12.79 -15.67
CA GLY A 141 -4.88 13.03 -17.10
C GLY A 141 -3.68 13.67 -17.80
N SER A 142 -2.71 14.27 -17.08
CA SER A 142 -1.61 14.99 -17.73
C SER A 142 -0.49 15.43 -16.76
N ARG A 143 -0.09 14.66 -15.77
CA ARG A 143 1.11 15.02 -14.98
C ARG A 143 2.29 14.12 -15.33
N ARG A 144 3.28 14.72 -15.99
CA ARG A 144 4.63 14.14 -16.15
C ARG A 144 5.13 13.63 -14.81
N PRO A 145 5.58 12.37 -14.71
CA PRO A 145 6.12 11.82 -13.47
C PRO A 145 7.29 12.68 -12.98
N LYS A 146 7.20 13.22 -11.77
CA LYS A 146 8.33 13.95 -11.17
C LYS A 146 9.40 12.96 -10.74
N LEU A 147 10.48 12.92 -11.48
CA LEU A 147 11.65 12.10 -11.16
C LEU A 147 12.60 12.87 -10.23
N THR A 148 13.15 12.17 -9.25
CA THR A 148 14.30 12.70 -8.49
C THR A 148 15.53 12.71 -9.40
N PRO A 149 16.57 13.52 -9.12
CA PRO A 149 17.81 13.53 -9.92
C PRO A 149 18.44 12.14 -10.05
N LYS A 150 18.34 11.32 -8.98
CA LYS A 150 18.87 9.94 -8.98
C LYS A 150 18.05 9.01 -9.87
N GLU A 151 16.72 9.09 -9.81
CA GLU A 151 15.82 8.32 -10.67
C GLU A 151 15.99 8.69 -12.14
N GLN A 152 16.18 10.00 -12.43
CA GLN A 152 16.46 10.50 -13.76
C GLN A 152 17.77 9.92 -14.33
N GLN A 153 18.84 9.92 -13.50
CA GLN A 153 20.13 9.36 -13.88
C GLN A 153 20.04 7.86 -14.17
N ILE A 154 19.35 7.11 -13.28
CA ILE A 154 19.15 5.66 -13.43
C ILE A 154 18.34 5.37 -14.69
N LEU A 155 17.24 6.07 -14.91
CA LEU A 155 16.36 5.86 -16.06
C LEU A 155 17.07 6.15 -17.38
N ASN A 156 17.90 7.21 -17.44
CA ASN A 156 18.72 7.53 -18.61
C ASN A 156 19.71 6.41 -18.95
N LEU A 157 20.37 5.82 -17.95
CA LEU A 157 21.30 4.71 -18.16
C LEU A 157 20.57 3.44 -18.65
N LEU A 158 19.45 3.10 -18.01
CA LEU A 158 18.62 1.97 -18.44
C LEU A 158 18.07 2.15 -19.85
N ALA A 159 17.70 3.38 -20.24
CA ALA A 159 17.26 3.70 -21.60
C ALA A 159 18.35 3.58 -22.65
N LYS A 160 19.63 3.73 -22.27
CA LYS A 160 20.81 3.47 -23.12
C LYS A 160 21.17 1.99 -23.24
N GLY A 161 20.41 1.09 -22.57
CA GLY A 161 20.59 -0.36 -22.65
C GLY A 161 21.48 -0.96 -21.56
N TYR A 162 21.99 -0.15 -20.61
CA TYR A 162 22.73 -0.69 -19.47
C TYR A 162 21.81 -1.55 -18.58
N ASN A 163 22.31 -2.70 -18.14
CA ASN A 163 21.60 -3.51 -17.15
C ASN A 163 21.77 -2.94 -15.72
N ARG A 164 21.04 -3.47 -14.75
CA ARG A 164 21.02 -2.94 -13.37
C ARG A 164 22.38 -3.02 -12.66
N ASP A 165 23.14 -4.06 -12.91
CA ASP A 165 24.49 -4.26 -12.33
C ASP A 165 25.48 -3.21 -12.90
N GLU A 166 25.44 -2.98 -14.20
CA GLU A 166 26.21 -1.93 -14.85
C GLU A 166 25.85 -0.54 -14.34
N VAL A 167 24.54 -0.26 -14.20
CA VAL A 167 24.06 1.00 -13.63
C VAL A 167 24.53 1.17 -12.19
N ALA A 168 24.52 0.12 -11.38
CA ALA A 168 25.03 0.15 -10.02
C ALA A 168 26.51 0.53 -9.97
N LYS A 169 27.33 -0.07 -10.84
CA LYS A 169 28.77 0.24 -10.95
C LYS A 169 29.01 1.68 -11.41
N ILE A 170 28.30 2.15 -12.44
CA ILE A 170 28.44 3.52 -12.97
C ILE A 170 28.06 4.58 -11.93
N ILE A 171 27.02 4.31 -11.13
CA ILE A 171 26.50 5.28 -10.16
C ILE A 171 27.22 5.19 -8.80
N GLY A 172 28.06 4.16 -8.58
CA GLY A 172 28.72 3.90 -7.31
C GLY A 172 27.72 3.48 -6.21
N SER A 173 26.77 2.60 -6.53
CA SER A 173 25.70 2.17 -5.63
C SER A 173 25.58 0.63 -5.63
N SER A 174 24.79 0.08 -4.71
CA SER A 174 24.50 -1.35 -4.72
C SER A 174 23.40 -1.70 -5.71
N GLU A 175 23.39 -2.95 -6.21
CA GLU A 175 22.33 -3.46 -7.08
C GLU A 175 20.95 -3.39 -6.40
N ASN A 176 20.89 -3.65 -5.10
CA ASN A 176 19.67 -3.52 -4.31
C ASN A 176 19.12 -2.10 -4.31
N THR A 177 20.02 -1.10 -4.25
CA THR A 177 19.63 0.33 -4.34
C THR A 177 19.07 0.65 -5.72
N ILE A 178 19.67 0.14 -6.79
CA ILE A 178 19.14 0.31 -8.15
C ILE A 178 17.79 -0.37 -8.30
N HIS A 179 17.64 -1.58 -7.75
CA HIS A 179 16.36 -2.28 -7.75
C HIS A 179 15.26 -1.48 -7.04
N PHE A 180 15.57 -0.87 -5.90
CA PHE A 180 14.64 0.01 -5.17
C PHE A 180 14.21 1.20 -6.03
N HIS A 181 15.16 1.88 -6.71
CA HIS A 181 14.82 3.00 -7.60
C HIS A 181 14.02 2.55 -8.81
N CYS A 182 14.29 1.37 -9.37
CA CYS A 182 13.48 0.80 -10.46
C CYS A 182 12.04 0.53 -10.01
N LYS A 183 11.83 0.00 -8.80
CA LYS A 183 10.48 -0.14 -8.22
C LYS A 183 9.77 1.21 -8.13
N ASN A 184 10.47 2.25 -7.68
CA ASN A 184 9.91 3.60 -7.60
C ASN A 184 9.56 4.16 -8.99
N LEU A 185 10.38 3.90 -10.01
CA LEU A 185 10.09 4.27 -11.40
C LEU A 185 8.84 3.55 -11.90
N PHE A 186 8.73 2.23 -11.72
CA PHE A 186 7.54 1.47 -12.09
C PHE A 186 6.26 2.06 -11.46
N ARG A 187 6.34 2.41 -10.17
CA ARG A 187 5.22 3.05 -9.46
C ARG A 187 4.88 4.43 -10.02
N LYS A 188 5.88 5.29 -10.26
CA LYS A 188 5.67 6.65 -10.77
C LYS A 188 5.07 6.69 -12.17
N PHE A 189 5.44 5.74 -13.02
CA PHE A 189 4.92 5.59 -14.37
C PHE A 189 3.67 4.69 -14.45
N ASN A 190 3.27 4.07 -13.33
CA ASN A 190 2.20 3.08 -13.28
C ASN A 190 2.37 1.96 -14.34
N LYS A 191 3.59 1.43 -14.42
CA LYS A 191 3.98 0.36 -15.36
C LYS A 191 4.66 -0.78 -14.61
N ASN A 192 4.58 -1.99 -15.17
CA ASN A 192 5.18 -3.21 -14.63
C ASN A 192 6.37 -3.73 -15.46
N LYS A 193 6.68 -3.07 -16.59
CA LYS A 193 7.80 -3.45 -17.47
C LYS A 193 8.69 -2.24 -17.70
N LEU A 194 10.02 -2.45 -17.67
CA LEU A 194 11.01 -1.40 -17.88
C LEU A 194 10.88 -0.75 -19.27
N VAL A 195 10.63 -1.55 -20.30
CA VAL A 195 10.41 -1.05 -21.67
C VAL A 195 9.27 -0.04 -21.69
N SER A 196 8.14 -0.35 -21.06
CA SER A 196 6.98 0.55 -21.02
C SER A 196 7.25 1.83 -20.22
N VAL A 197 8.12 1.78 -19.20
CA VAL A 197 8.57 2.98 -18.47
C VAL A 197 9.44 3.86 -19.39
N ILE A 198 10.37 3.26 -20.12
CA ILE A 198 11.27 3.98 -21.05
C ILE A 198 10.48 4.63 -22.18
N GLU A 199 9.53 3.90 -22.79
CA GLU A 199 8.67 4.44 -23.86
C GLU A 199 7.86 5.64 -23.38
N GLU A 200 7.23 5.52 -22.21
CA GLU A 200 6.45 6.60 -21.58
C GLU A 200 7.35 7.80 -21.25
N ALA A 201 8.53 7.55 -20.68
CA ALA A 201 9.48 8.61 -20.34
C ALA A 201 9.99 9.37 -21.58
N LYS A 202 10.20 8.69 -22.70
CA LYS A 202 10.54 9.31 -23.99
C LYS A 202 9.35 10.13 -24.51
N ARG A 203 8.14 9.59 -24.47
CA ARG A 203 6.94 10.31 -24.90
C ARG A 203 6.72 11.60 -24.12
N GLU A 204 7.01 11.59 -22.84
CA GLU A 204 6.90 12.73 -21.94
C GLU A 204 8.12 13.67 -21.97
N ASN A 205 9.11 13.42 -22.84
CA ASN A 205 10.37 14.16 -22.92
C ASN A 205 11.12 14.25 -21.57
N LEU A 206 11.07 13.19 -20.77
CA LEU A 206 11.80 13.08 -19.51
C LEU A 206 13.20 12.51 -19.68
N ILE A 207 13.43 11.78 -20.76
CA ILE A 207 14.74 11.22 -21.17
C ILE A 207 14.93 11.38 -22.67
N THR A 208 16.19 11.39 -23.07
CA THR A 208 16.62 11.47 -24.49
C THR A 208 16.92 10.08 -25.06
#